data_cf01f763b2fa015c68b48bd519402a85
#
_entry.id   cf01f763b2fa015c68b48bd519402a85
#
_cell.length_a   1.000
_cell.length_b   1.000
_cell.length_c   1.000
_cell.angle_alpha   90.00
_cell.angle_beta   90.00
_cell.angle_gamma   90.00
#
_symmetry.space_group_name_H-M   'P 1'
#
loop_
_entity.id
_entity.type
_entity.pdbx_description
1 polymer ?
#
loop_
_entity_poly.entity_id
_entity_poly.type
_entity_poly.pdbx_seq_one_letter_code
_entity_poly.pdbx_strand_id
1 'polypeptide(L)'
;GYVILLLEKVFAGLPKNLDGLKAIFLYPLFSTAIVGLVMLGISGPMAAINTAMMDFLKGLSASGAVVLGLAIGCMCAFDMGGPVNKAAYVTGTAMLTEALAAGVGTETYNFGTNFMAAVSAACIVPPLITTFAVVVGKKYFSQEDHDAGIVNLILGCTHITEGAIPFMTKNIWPVMPIMMLGSSIAS
;
A
#
# COMPACT_ATOMS: atom_id res chain seq x y z
N GLY A 1 -14.89 6.33 -13.16
CA GLY A 1 -15.62 7.50 -12.73
C GLY A 1 -15.61 8.64 -13.71
N TYR A 2 -14.88 9.75 -13.48
CA TYR A 2 -14.96 11.01 -14.23
C TYR A 2 -14.74 10.88 -15.74
N VAL A 3 -13.83 10.03 -16.18
CA VAL A 3 -13.58 9.79 -17.62
C VAL A 3 -14.82 9.23 -18.31
N ILE A 4 -15.54 8.31 -17.67
CA ILE A 4 -16.79 7.75 -18.23
C ILE A 4 -17.85 8.82 -18.34
N LEU A 5 -18.03 9.67 -17.32
CA LEU A 5 -18.98 10.80 -17.37
C LEU A 5 -18.63 11.80 -18.48
N LEU A 6 -17.35 12.00 -18.76
CA LEU A 6 -16.90 12.80 -19.90
C LEU A 6 -17.27 12.12 -21.23
N LEU A 7 -17.01 10.83 -21.35
CA LEU A 7 -17.34 10.05 -22.55
C LEU A 7 -18.84 9.97 -22.79
N GLU A 8 -19.68 9.88 -21.75
CA GLU A 8 -21.13 9.95 -21.87
C GLU A 8 -21.59 11.26 -22.54
N LYS A 9 -20.99 12.40 -22.16
CA LYS A 9 -21.27 13.69 -22.78
C LYS A 9 -20.79 13.74 -24.25
N VAL A 10 -19.61 13.21 -24.53
CA VAL A 10 -19.04 13.16 -25.89
C VAL A 10 -19.89 12.32 -26.81
N PHE A 11 -20.37 11.15 -26.34
CA PHE A 11 -21.17 10.23 -27.12
C PHE A 11 -22.68 10.43 -26.98
N ALA A 12 -23.13 11.51 -26.33
CA ALA A 12 -24.56 11.83 -26.18
C ALA A 12 -25.30 12.02 -27.52
N GLY A 13 -24.59 12.45 -28.57
CA GLY A 13 -25.16 12.65 -29.91
C GLY A 13 -25.36 11.37 -30.72
N LEU A 14 -24.90 10.21 -30.24
CA LEU A 14 -25.05 8.95 -30.95
C LEU A 14 -26.48 8.38 -30.79
N PRO A 15 -27.05 7.76 -31.84
CA PRO A 15 -28.38 7.16 -31.80
C PRO A 15 -28.52 6.10 -30.70
N LYS A 16 -29.74 5.98 -30.12
CA LYS A 16 -30.03 5.03 -29.03
C LYS A 16 -29.85 3.55 -29.41
N ASN A 17 -29.98 3.20 -30.68
CA ASN A 17 -29.71 1.84 -31.15
C ASN A 17 -28.24 1.42 -31.02
N LEU A 18 -27.33 2.36 -30.75
CA LEU A 18 -25.90 2.11 -30.50
C LEU A 18 -25.52 2.09 -29.00
N ASP A 19 -26.52 2.16 -28.09
CA ASP A 19 -26.22 2.19 -26.65
C ASP A 19 -25.47 0.95 -26.17
N GLY A 20 -25.76 -0.21 -26.71
CA GLY A 20 -24.99 -1.44 -26.45
C GLY A 20 -23.52 -1.33 -26.90
N LEU A 21 -23.27 -0.75 -28.08
CA LEU A 21 -21.93 -0.51 -28.59
C LEU A 21 -21.17 0.49 -27.71
N LYS A 22 -21.85 1.56 -27.26
CA LYS A 22 -21.25 2.53 -26.32
C LYS A 22 -20.78 1.85 -25.04
N ALA A 23 -21.67 1.06 -24.40
CA ALA A 23 -21.40 0.46 -23.11
C ALA A 23 -20.32 -0.63 -23.16
N ILE A 24 -20.37 -1.50 -24.19
CA ILE A 24 -19.52 -2.69 -24.27
C ILE A 24 -18.17 -2.41 -24.95
N PHE A 25 -18.12 -1.44 -25.87
CA PHE A 25 -16.93 -1.20 -26.67
C PHE A 25 -16.35 0.21 -26.49
N LEU A 26 -17.15 1.27 -26.74
CA LEU A 26 -16.61 2.63 -26.78
C LEU A 26 -16.14 3.11 -25.41
N TYR A 27 -16.93 2.91 -24.35
CA TYR A 27 -16.54 3.36 -23.01
C TYR A 27 -15.30 2.61 -22.49
N PRO A 28 -15.20 1.28 -22.53
CA PRO A 28 -13.97 0.59 -22.14
C PRO A 28 -12.76 1.00 -22.96
N LEU A 29 -12.89 1.06 -24.28
CA LEU A 29 -11.80 1.39 -25.19
C LEU A 29 -11.23 2.80 -24.91
N PHE A 30 -12.10 3.82 -24.97
CA PHE A 30 -11.66 5.20 -24.80
C PHE A 30 -11.30 5.54 -23.35
N SER A 31 -11.98 4.96 -22.37
CA SER A 31 -11.59 5.19 -20.97
C SER A 31 -10.21 4.59 -20.66
N THR A 32 -9.93 3.39 -21.16
CA THR A 32 -8.61 2.77 -20.97
C THR A 32 -7.52 3.55 -21.70
N ALA A 33 -7.77 3.99 -22.92
CA ALA A 33 -6.81 4.79 -23.68
C ALA A 33 -6.51 6.14 -22.98
N ILE A 34 -7.54 6.87 -22.56
CA ILE A 34 -7.38 8.18 -21.88
C ILE A 34 -6.66 8.00 -20.54
N VAL A 35 -7.09 7.04 -19.71
CA VAL A 35 -6.47 6.77 -18.42
C VAL A 35 -5.03 6.30 -18.61
N GLY A 36 -4.77 5.43 -19.60
CA GLY A 36 -3.44 4.97 -19.94
C GLY A 36 -2.49 6.12 -20.32
N LEU A 37 -2.93 7.04 -21.17
CA LEU A 37 -2.14 8.22 -21.54
C LEU A 37 -1.87 9.15 -20.34
N VAL A 38 -2.87 9.37 -19.49
CA VAL A 38 -2.69 10.15 -18.25
C VAL A 38 -1.68 9.46 -17.33
N MET A 39 -1.78 8.14 -17.16
CA MET A 39 -0.85 7.38 -16.33
C MET A 39 0.58 7.40 -16.89
N LEU A 40 0.76 7.36 -18.22
CA LEU A 40 2.08 7.53 -18.84
C LEU A 40 2.68 8.91 -18.51
N GLY A 41 1.87 9.97 -18.57
CA GLY A 41 2.33 11.32 -18.19
C GLY A 41 2.70 11.47 -16.71
N ILE A 42 2.01 10.75 -15.82
CA ILE A 42 2.26 10.80 -14.38
C ILE A 42 3.37 9.83 -13.96
N SER A 43 3.65 8.79 -14.74
CA SER A 43 4.61 7.74 -14.37
C SER A 43 6.02 8.26 -14.08
N GLY A 44 6.50 9.24 -14.86
CA GLY A 44 7.81 9.84 -14.64
C GLY A 44 7.97 10.52 -13.27
N PRO A 45 7.11 11.51 -12.92
CA PRO A 45 7.11 12.11 -11.60
C PRO A 45 6.93 11.09 -10.45
N MET A 46 6.05 10.10 -10.62
CA MET A 46 5.84 9.05 -9.61
C MET A 46 7.07 8.17 -9.43
N ALA A 47 7.74 7.79 -10.53
CA ALA A 47 8.99 7.05 -10.48
C ALA A 47 10.09 7.84 -9.75
N ALA A 48 10.19 9.15 -10.00
CA ALA A 48 11.16 10.01 -9.31
C ALA A 48 10.90 10.08 -7.79
N ILE A 49 9.64 10.22 -7.37
CA ILE A 49 9.27 10.21 -5.95
C ILE A 49 9.62 8.85 -5.33
N ASN A 50 9.27 7.75 -6.01
CA ASN A 50 9.58 6.42 -5.51
C ASN A 50 11.09 6.19 -5.37
N THR A 51 11.89 6.60 -6.36
CA THR A 51 13.36 6.52 -6.31
C THR A 51 13.91 7.33 -5.14
N ALA A 52 13.43 8.55 -4.93
CA ALA A 52 13.86 9.40 -3.81
C ALA A 52 13.57 8.74 -2.46
N MET A 53 12.41 8.08 -2.30
CA MET A 53 12.08 7.34 -1.09
C MET A 53 12.98 6.10 -0.88
N MET A 54 13.30 5.39 -1.97
CA MET A 54 14.23 4.26 -1.92
C MET A 54 15.64 4.72 -1.53
N ASP A 55 16.12 5.81 -2.12
CA ASP A 55 17.44 6.37 -1.80
C ASP A 55 17.52 6.89 -0.36
N PHE A 56 16.43 7.48 0.14
CA PHE A 56 16.28 7.85 1.55
C PHE A 56 16.45 6.63 2.47
N LEU A 57 15.76 5.53 2.20
CA LEU A 57 15.88 4.30 3.01
C LEU A 57 17.28 3.69 2.95
N LYS A 58 17.90 3.66 1.75
CA LYS A 58 19.29 3.22 1.59
C LYS A 58 20.25 4.11 2.36
N GLY A 59 20.03 5.43 2.36
CA GLY A 59 20.83 6.39 3.14
C GLY A 59 20.69 6.17 4.65
N LEU A 60 19.48 5.85 5.13
CA LEU A 60 19.26 5.57 6.54
C LEU A 60 19.93 4.28 7.02
N SER A 61 20.27 3.36 6.13
CA SER A 61 20.95 2.11 6.51
C SER A 61 22.26 2.36 7.26
N ALA A 62 22.94 3.46 6.98
CA ALA A 62 24.16 3.88 7.67
C ALA A 62 23.89 4.45 9.09
N SER A 63 22.65 4.83 9.41
CA SER A 63 22.27 5.47 10.68
C SER A 63 21.96 4.48 11.81
N GLY A 64 22.02 3.18 11.53
CA GLY A 64 21.76 2.11 12.47
C GLY A 64 20.39 1.45 12.32
N ALA A 65 20.32 0.19 12.75
CA ALA A 65 19.15 -0.67 12.54
C ALA A 65 17.86 -0.10 13.15
N VAL A 66 17.93 0.51 14.32
CA VAL A 66 16.75 1.05 15.02
C VAL A 66 16.13 2.22 14.24
N VAL A 67 16.95 3.15 13.75
CA VAL A 67 16.46 4.30 12.98
C VAL A 67 15.84 3.84 11.67
N LEU A 68 16.49 2.88 11.01
CA LEU A 68 15.99 2.30 9.78
C LEU A 68 14.65 1.56 10.00
N GLY A 69 14.54 0.75 11.05
CA GLY A 69 13.31 0.06 11.42
C GLY A 69 12.16 1.04 11.70
N LEU A 70 12.39 2.08 12.52
CA LEU A 70 11.39 3.11 12.78
C LEU A 70 10.89 3.77 11.49
N ALA A 71 11.79 4.09 10.56
CA ALA A 71 11.42 4.68 9.26
C ALA A 71 10.60 3.70 8.40
N ILE A 72 11.02 2.44 8.29
CA ILE A 72 10.32 1.38 7.57
C ILE A 72 8.90 1.22 8.14
N GLY A 73 8.77 1.08 9.45
CA GLY A 73 7.49 0.91 10.12
C GLY A 73 6.54 2.08 9.90
N CYS A 74 7.04 3.31 10.01
CA CYS A 74 6.27 4.51 9.66
C CYS A 74 5.80 4.48 8.20
N MET A 75 6.68 4.18 7.26
CA MET A 75 6.34 4.15 5.83
C MET A 75 5.32 3.06 5.52
N CYS A 76 5.46 1.87 6.09
CA CYS A 76 4.55 0.75 5.85
C CYS A 76 3.13 1.03 6.36
N ALA A 77 2.99 1.74 7.48
CA ALA A 77 1.70 2.03 8.08
C ALA A 77 1.08 3.38 7.67
N PHE A 78 1.85 4.26 7.01
CA PHE A 78 1.40 5.60 6.65
C PHE A 78 0.21 5.57 5.68
N ASP A 79 0.32 4.83 4.61
CA ASP A 79 -0.72 4.73 3.57
C ASP A 79 -1.23 3.29 3.32
N MET A 80 -0.80 2.34 4.16
CA MET A 80 -1.31 0.95 4.24
C MET A 80 -1.50 0.25 2.89
N GLY A 81 -0.48 0.30 2.04
CA GLY A 81 -0.49 -0.32 0.70
C GLY A 81 -0.41 0.70 -0.43
N GLY A 82 -0.38 2.00 -0.13
CA GLY A 82 -0.17 3.08 -1.09
C GLY A 82 1.31 3.25 -1.50
N PRO A 83 1.64 4.37 -2.16
CA PRO A 83 2.97 4.61 -2.71
C PRO A 83 4.11 4.57 -1.69
N VAL A 84 3.88 5.06 -0.46
CA VAL A 84 4.90 5.10 0.60
C VAL A 84 5.20 3.70 1.14
N ASN A 85 4.15 2.91 1.41
CA ASN A 85 4.28 1.51 1.76
C ASN A 85 5.00 0.72 0.66
N LYS A 86 4.58 0.90 -0.60
CA LYS A 86 5.20 0.20 -1.74
C LYS A 86 6.66 0.58 -1.95
N ALA A 87 7.08 1.81 -1.65
CA ALA A 87 8.49 2.19 -1.72
C ALA A 87 9.34 1.39 -0.72
N ALA A 88 8.87 1.23 0.53
CA ALA A 88 9.54 0.39 1.52
C ALA A 88 9.59 -1.09 1.07
N TYR A 89 8.46 -1.63 0.60
CA TYR A 89 8.35 -3.01 0.14
C TYR A 89 9.23 -3.31 -1.09
N VAL A 90 9.20 -2.45 -2.11
CA VAL A 90 10.02 -2.60 -3.33
C VAL A 90 11.50 -2.48 -3.01
N THR A 91 11.90 -1.57 -2.11
CA THR A 91 13.28 -1.48 -1.62
C THR A 91 13.68 -2.79 -0.92
N GLY A 92 12.83 -3.31 -0.04
CA GLY A 92 13.08 -4.57 0.67
C GLY A 92 13.24 -5.76 -0.28
N THR A 93 12.38 -5.87 -1.29
CA THR A 93 12.49 -6.95 -2.29
C THR A 93 13.73 -6.83 -3.15
N ALA A 94 14.14 -5.62 -3.54
CA ALA A 94 15.38 -5.38 -4.28
C ALA A 94 16.60 -5.79 -3.44
N MET A 95 16.67 -5.35 -2.18
CA MET A 95 17.74 -5.71 -1.25
C MET A 95 17.77 -7.21 -0.94
N LEU A 96 16.62 -7.84 -0.81
CA LEU A 96 16.54 -9.29 -0.65
C LEU A 96 17.08 -10.04 -1.87
N THR A 97 16.79 -9.54 -3.08
CA THR A 97 17.33 -10.13 -4.31
C THR A 97 18.86 -10.05 -4.36
N GLU A 98 19.43 -8.89 -4.01
CA GLU A 98 20.87 -8.68 -3.90
C GLU A 98 21.49 -9.60 -2.82
N ALA A 99 20.81 -9.73 -1.68
CA ALA A 99 21.21 -10.59 -0.57
C ALA A 99 21.29 -12.06 -0.99
N LEU A 100 20.28 -12.56 -1.69
CA LEU A 100 20.25 -13.94 -2.17
C LEU A 100 21.36 -14.20 -3.21
N ALA A 101 21.67 -13.23 -4.05
CA ALA A 101 22.77 -13.32 -5.01
C ALA A 101 24.15 -13.31 -4.33
N ALA A 102 24.31 -12.60 -3.21
CA ALA A 102 25.55 -12.53 -2.45
C ALA A 102 25.86 -13.82 -1.66
N GLY A 103 24.85 -14.62 -1.37
CA GLY A 103 24.95 -15.89 -0.66
C GLY A 103 24.95 -15.80 0.86
N VAL A 104 24.54 -16.89 1.49
CA VAL A 104 24.37 -17.02 2.95
C VAL A 104 25.67 -16.73 3.70
N GLY A 105 25.57 -15.94 4.76
CA GLY A 105 26.71 -15.61 5.64
C GLY A 105 27.47 -14.33 5.27
N THR A 106 27.14 -13.69 4.15
CA THR A 106 27.69 -12.37 3.81
C THR A 106 26.96 -11.25 4.57
N GLU A 107 27.62 -10.10 4.75
CA GLU A 107 26.98 -8.91 5.34
C GLU A 107 25.80 -8.44 4.50
N THR A 108 25.91 -8.48 3.17
CA THR A 108 24.83 -8.13 2.23
C THR A 108 23.63 -9.05 2.42
N TYR A 109 23.86 -10.36 2.61
CA TYR A 109 22.78 -11.32 2.89
C TYR A 109 22.06 -10.98 4.19
N ASN A 110 22.80 -10.79 5.28
CA ASN A 110 22.22 -10.48 6.59
C ASN A 110 21.47 -9.14 6.55
N PHE A 111 22.02 -8.12 5.90
CA PHE A 111 21.38 -6.82 5.80
C PHE A 111 20.06 -6.89 4.99
N GLY A 112 20.08 -7.46 3.79
CA GLY A 112 18.89 -7.53 2.93
C GLY A 112 17.78 -8.40 3.50
N THR A 113 18.12 -9.53 4.16
CA THR A 113 17.14 -10.38 4.83
C THR A 113 16.52 -9.69 6.04
N ASN A 114 17.33 -9.01 6.87
CA ASN A 114 16.84 -8.25 8.02
C ASN A 114 15.96 -7.06 7.59
N PHE A 115 16.35 -6.36 6.53
CA PHE A 115 15.54 -5.26 5.98
C PHE A 115 14.15 -5.77 5.54
N MET A 116 14.10 -6.85 4.78
CA MET A 116 12.83 -7.44 4.34
C MET A 116 12.01 -8.01 5.50
N ALA A 117 12.66 -8.56 6.52
CA ALA A 117 11.99 -9.00 7.74
C ALA A 117 11.32 -7.84 8.48
N ALA A 118 12.00 -6.68 8.58
CA ALA A 118 11.45 -5.46 9.17
C ALA A 118 10.23 -4.95 8.38
N VAL A 119 10.32 -4.91 7.04
CA VAL A 119 9.18 -4.56 6.18
C VAL A 119 8.00 -5.51 6.39
N SER A 120 8.27 -6.82 6.43
CA SER A 120 7.24 -7.84 6.66
C SER A 120 6.56 -7.67 8.02
N ALA A 121 7.33 -7.50 9.08
CA ALA A 121 6.81 -7.26 10.42
C ALA A 121 5.94 -5.99 10.47
N ALA A 122 6.42 -4.89 9.88
CA ALA A 122 5.69 -3.64 9.81
C ALA A 122 4.33 -3.76 9.07
N CYS A 123 4.29 -4.52 7.99
CA CYS A 123 3.07 -4.70 7.17
C CYS A 123 1.99 -5.56 7.85
N ILE A 124 2.39 -6.47 8.75
CA ILE A 124 1.46 -7.33 9.49
C ILE A 124 0.67 -6.55 10.55
N VAL A 125 1.29 -5.54 11.15
CA VAL A 125 0.78 -4.87 12.36
C VAL A 125 -0.55 -4.14 12.15
N PRO A 126 -0.77 -3.30 11.12
CA PRO A 126 -2.01 -2.55 10.99
C PRO A 126 -3.27 -3.44 10.96
N PRO A 127 -3.37 -4.49 10.13
CA PRO A 127 -4.55 -5.35 10.14
C PRO A 127 -4.70 -6.12 11.46
N LEU A 128 -3.62 -6.55 12.12
CA LEU A 128 -3.69 -7.20 13.42
C LEU A 128 -4.16 -6.27 14.53
N ILE A 129 -3.76 -4.99 14.52
CA ILE A 129 -4.27 -3.98 15.45
C ILE A 129 -5.79 -3.83 15.28
N THR A 130 -6.29 -3.76 14.06
CA THR A 130 -7.76 -3.67 13.82
C THR A 130 -8.49 -4.91 14.31
N THR A 131 -7.95 -6.09 14.07
CA THR A 131 -8.49 -7.35 14.61
C THR A 131 -8.57 -7.30 16.14
N PHE A 132 -7.46 -6.93 16.79
CA PHE A 132 -7.41 -6.82 18.24
C PHE A 132 -8.42 -5.77 18.76
N ALA A 133 -8.50 -4.62 18.11
CA ALA A 133 -9.40 -3.54 18.48
C ALA A 133 -10.88 -3.98 18.45
N VAL A 134 -11.32 -4.67 17.40
CA VAL A 134 -12.72 -5.12 17.29
C VAL A 134 -13.05 -6.26 18.26
N VAL A 135 -12.08 -7.09 18.59
CA VAL A 135 -12.28 -8.19 19.57
C VAL A 135 -12.40 -7.63 20.99
N VAL A 136 -11.47 -6.77 21.40
CA VAL A 136 -11.43 -6.22 22.76
C VAL A 136 -12.49 -5.12 22.94
N GLY A 137 -12.63 -4.26 21.94
CA GLY A 137 -13.52 -3.11 21.95
C GLY A 137 -14.91 -3.37 21.36
N LYS A 138 -15.42 -4.59 21.37
CA LYS A 138 -16.64 -5.04 20.66
C LYS A 138 -17.83 -4.06 20.73
N LYS A 139 -18.05 -3.41 21.86
CA LYS A 139 -19.15 -2.46 22.07
C LYS A 139 -19.02 -1.12 21.35
N TYR A 140 -17.81 -0.80 20.83
CA TYR A 140 -17.52 0.47 20.17
C TYR A 140 -17.54 0.37 18.64
N PHE A 141 -17.63 -0.84 18.10
CA PHE A 141 -17.58 -1.12 16.67
C PHE A 141 -18.93 -1.62 16.14
N SER A 142 -19.27 -1.25 14.91
CA SER A 142 -20.44 -1.78 14.21
C SER A 142 -20.24 -3.27 13.87
N GLN A 143 -21.33 -3.96 13.50
CA GLN A 143 -21.22 -5.35 13.06
C GLN A 143 -20.32 -5.48 11.81
N GLU A 144 -20.42 -4.53 10.87
CA GLU A 144 -19.57 -4.49 9.67
C GLU A 144 -18.09 -4.35 10.03
N ASP A 145 -17.76 -3.49 11.01
CA ASP A 145 -16.38 -3.33 11.47
C ASP A 145 -15.87 -4.60 12.14
N HIS A 146 -16.75 -5.26 12.88
CA HIS A 146 -16.40 -6.50 13.54
C HIS A 146 -16.05 -7.59 12.52
N ASP A 147 -16.89 -7.76 11.51
CA ASP A 147 -16.68 -8.73 10.44
C ASP A 147 -15.40 -8.42 9.63
N ALA A 148 -15.20 -7.15 9.27
CA ALA A 148 -13.98 -6.70 8.60
C ALA A 148 -12.73 -6.92 9.46
N GLY A 149 -12.81 -6.62 10.77
CA GLY A 149 -11.68 -6.80 11.68
C GLY A 149 -11.31 -8.27 11.89
N ILE A 150 -12.27 -9.19 11.85
CA ILE A 150 -11.98 -10.64 11.90
C ILE A 150 -11.28 -11.11 10.61
N VAL A 151 -11.73 -10.62 9.44
CA VAL A 151 -11.06 -10.91 8.17
C VAL A 151 -9.62 -10.39 8.17
N ASN A 152 -9.37 -9.26 8.83
CA ASN A 152 -8.04 -8.66 8.96
C ASN A 152 -7.03 -9.55 9.70
N LEU A 153 -7.47 -10.52 10.49
CA LEU A 153 -6.57 -11.53 11.06
C LEU A 153 -5.88 -12.33 9.94
N ILE A 154 -6.64 -12.75 8.94
CA ILE A 154 -6.11 -13.51 7.80
C ILE A 154 -5.24 -12.60 6.93
N LEU A 155 -5.73 -11.38 6.66
CA LEU A 155 -5.00 -10.39 5.87
C LEU A 155 -3.67 -10.03 6.51
N GLY A 156 -3.63 -9.83 7.84
CA GLY A 156 -2.40 -9.61 8.59
C GLY A 156 -1.42 -10.77 8.45
N CYS A 157 -1.88 -12.01 8.63
CA CYS A 157 -1.03 -13.19 8.46
C CYS A 157 -0.50 -13.37 7.04
N THR A 158 -1.11 -12.74 6.04
CA THR A 158 -0.67 -12.76 4.63
C THR A 158 0.03 -11.46 4.18
N HIS A 159 0.42 -10.59 5.11
CA HIS A 159 1.09 -9.30 4.86
C HIS A 159 0.26 -8.31 4.03
N ILE A 160 -1.06 -8.41 4.07
CA ILE A 160 -1.97 -7.51 3.34
C ILE A 160 -2.39 -6.37 4.27
N THR A 161 -1.69 -5.25 4.18
CA THR A 161 -1.88 -4.07 5.04
C THR A 161 -3.18 -3.33 4.75
N GLU A 162 -3.67 -3.42 3.52
CA GLU A 162 -4.84 -2.73 2.99
C GLU A 162 -6.13 -3.01 3.77
N GLY A 163 -6.23 -4.14 4.46
CA GLY A 163 -7.36 -4.46 5.32
C GLY A 163 -7.62 -3.45 6.44
N ALA A 164 -6.62 -2.68 6.86
CA ALA A 164 -6.76 -1.65 7.88
C ALA A 164 -7.31 -0.31 7.33
N ILE A 165 -7.33 -0.10 6.02
CA ILE A 165 -7.77 1.16 5.39
C ILE A 165 -9.19 1.59 5.82
N PRO A 166 -10.22 0.70 5.85
CA PRO A 166 -11.56 1.10 6.27
C PRO A 166 -11.62 1.68 7.68
N PHE A 167 -10.77 1.19 8.58
CA PHE A 167 -10.67 1.69 9.96
C PHE A 167 -9.97 3.05 10.01
N MET A 168 -8.89 3.23 9.22
CA MET A 168 -8.17 4.49 9.13
C MET A 168 -9.06 5.59 8.55
N THR A 169 -9.82 5.31 7.48
CA THR A 169 -10.67 6.31 6.82
C THR A 169 -11.81 6.83 7.68
N LYS A 170 -12.27 6.04 8.66
CA LYS A 170 -13.28 6.49 9.63
C LYS A 170 -12.75 7.51 10.63
N ASN A 171 -11.49 7.37 11.08
CA ASN A 171 -10.85 8.23 12.06
C ASN A 171 -9.35 8.32 11.81
N ILE A 172 -8.92 9.12 10.84
CA ILE A 172 -7.53 9.19 10.37
C ILE A 172 -6.56 9.56 11.52
N TRP A 173 -6.86 10.63 12.25
CA TRP A 173 -5.94 11.20 13.24
C TRP A 173 -5.56 10.26 14.40
N PRO A 174 -6.47 9.55 15.07
CA PRO A 174 -6.02 8.61 16.11
C PRO A 174 -5.50 7.30 15.53
N VAL A 175 -6.07 6.80 14.42
CA VAL A 175 -5.74 5.47 13.89
C VAL A 175 -4.38 5.45 13.19
N MET A 176 -4.09 6.41 12.31
CA MET A 176 -2.82 6.45 11.57
C MET A 176 -1.60 6.53 12.51
N PRO A 177 -1.50 7.44 13.48
CA PRO A 177 -0.36 7.47 14.39
C PRO A 177 -0.18 6.19 15.22
N ILE A 178 -1.28 5.57 15.66
CA ILE A 178 -1.23 4.30 16.40
C ILE A 178 -0.67 3.18 15.52
N MET A 179 -1.14 3.09 14.26
CA MET A 179 -0.63 2.10 13.31
C MET A 179 0.85 2.33 12.99
N MET A 180 1.27 3.59 12.77
CA MET A 180 2.66 3.96 12.54
C MET A 180 3.54 3.59 13.73
N LEU A 181 3.13 3.92 14.95
CA LEU A 181 3.87 3.57 16.17
C LEU A 181 3.98 2.04 16.33
N GLY A 182 2.87 1.33 16.17
CA GLY A 182 2.86 -0.12 16.28
C GLY A 182 3.78 -0.79 15.25
N SER A 183 3.70 -0.37 13.99
CA SER A 183 4.55 -0.88 12.92
C SER A 183 6.02 -0.53 13.12
N SER A 184 6.31 0.68 13.62
CA SER A 184 7.68 1.11 13.92
C SER A 184 8.32 0.35 15.09
N ILE A 185 7.52 -0.11 16.04
CA ILE A 185 8.02 -0.92 17.17
C ILE A 185 8.29 -2.37 16.71
N ALA A 186 7.51 -2.85 15.72
CA ALA A 186 7.62 -4.21 15.22
C ALA A 186 8.73 -4.41 14.19
N SER A 187 9.11 -3.34 13.47
CA SER A 187 10.19 -3.37 12.47
C SER A 187 11.55 -3.11 13.10
#